data_a958b7944e3ca25cb1e6a9be94969095
#
_entry.id   a958b7944e3ca25cb1e6a9be94969095
#
_cell.length_a   1.000
_cell.length_b   1.000
_cell.length_c   1.000
_cell.angle_alpha   90.00
_cell.angle_beta   90.00
_cell.angle_gamma   90.00
#
_symmetry.space_group_name_H-M   'P 1'
#
loop_
_entity.id
_entity.type
_entity.pdbx_description
1 polymer ?
#
loop_
_entity_poly.entity_id
_entity_poly.type
_entity_poly.pdbx_seq_one_letter_code
_entity_poly.pdbx_strand_id
1 'polypeptide(L)'
;MHCNLCPRRCGAQRDQGELGICRSPWEITAARAALHMWEEPVLSGKSGSGTVFFSGCSLGCVFCQNQTIAAGETAKIISSEKLSEIFLMLQEKGAHNINLVTGSHYVPHLVKALKRAKNQGLKIPVVYNTGSYEKVQTLKMLDGLVDIYLPDLKYKDSQLAQRYANAPDYFTHATAAIEEMVRQVGEPVLEPLELVENVGYNSGKENDSGNGEGRCVSGGTGSCEGRCVSGETGSSKERYSSEEVGNGEEEVGGDDEEMLMKKGVIVRHLLLPGQAADSREIIRYLYETYGNRIYISIMNQYTPCNELPQYPELCRKVTQEEYDHLVDYAIDLGVEQGFIQEGETAQESFIPAFDYEGL
;
A
#
# COMPACT_ATOMS: atom_id res chain seq x y z
N MET A 1 5.73 22.11 -22.58
CA MET A 1 4.37 21.48 -22.77
C MET A 1 3.52 21.80 -21.53
N HIS A 2 2.31 22.35 -21.70
CA HIS A 2 1.45 22.65 -20.54
C HIS A 2 0.86 21.36 -19.95
N CYS A 3 1.13 21.10 -18.67
CA CYS A 3 0.65 19.90 -17.97
C CYS A 3 -0.87 19.87 -17.84
N ASN A 4 -1.49 18.77 -18.27
CA ASN A 4 -2.93 18.55 -18.22
C ASN A 4 -3.28 17.10 -17.85
N LEU A 5 -2.40 16.42 -17.07
CA LEU A 5 -2.54 14.99 -16.75
C LEU A 5 -3.61 14.69 -15.70
N CYS A 6 -3.87 15.62 -14.77
CA CYS A 6 -4.84 15.42 -13.68
C CYS A 6 -5.92 16.51 -13.68
N PRO A 7 -6.99 16.37 -12.87
CA PRO A 7 -8.09 17.35 -12.80
C PRO A 7 -7.65 18.76 -12.38
N ARG A 8 -6.49 18.91 -11.72
CA ARG A 8 -5.95 20.24 -11.36
C ARG A 8 -5.72 21.15 -12.56
N ARG A 9 -5.42 20.59 -13.75
CA ARG A 9 -5.19 21.36 -15.00
C ARG A 9 -4.29 22.57 -14.80
N CYS A 10 -3.23 22.41 -13.98
CA CYS A 10 -2.39 23.53 -13.55
C CYS A 10 -1.61 24.23 -14.68
N GLY A 11 -1.46 23.56 -15.83
CA GLY A 11 -0.78 24.12 -16.98
C GLY A 11 0.74 24.31 -16.83
N ALA A 12 1.34 23.85 -15.73
CA ALA A 12 2.77 23.99 -15.45
C ALA A 12 3.62 23.44 -16.61
N GLN A 13 4.67 24.16 -16.97
CA GLN A 13 5.65 23.73 -17.98
C GLN A 13 6.73 22.86 -17.32
N ARG A 14 6.32 21.65 -16.88
CA ARG A 14 7.17 20.75 -16.09
C ARG A 14 8.44 20.34 -16.85
N ASP A 15 8.35 20.20 -18.16
CA ASP A 15 9.49 19.96 -19.08
C ASP A 15 10.49 21.11 -19.17
N GLN A 16 10.17 22.26 -18.60
CA GLN A 16 11.06 23.43 -18.50
C GLN A 16 11.48 23.70 -17.03
N GLY A 17 11.26 22.75 -16.12
CA GLY A 17 11.63 22.83 -14.71
C GLY A 17 10.58 23.51 -13.81
N GLU A 18 9.40 23.87 -14.35
CA GLU A 18 8.30 24.37 -13.52
C GLU A 18 7.65 23.21 -12.76
N LEU A 19 7.36 23.40 -11.48
CA LEU A 19 6.63 22.41 -10.68
C LEU A 19 5.12 22.59 -10.85
N GLY A 20 4.39 21.45 -11.00
CA GLY A 20 2.95 21.45 -10.97
C GLY A 20 2.38 21.67 -9.56
N ILE A 21 1.04 21.78 -9.43
CA ILE A 21 0.35 21.76 -8.12
C ILE A 21 0.71 20.49 -7.34
N CYS A 22 0.99 19.38 -8.03
CA CYS A 22 1.50 18.13 -7.44
C CYS A 22 2.93 18.24 -6.88
N ARG A 23 3.60 19.40 -7.00
CA ARG A 23 4.98 19.66 -6.56
C ARG A 23 6.04 18.77 -7.23
N SER A 24 5.72 18.25 -8.40
CA SER A 24 6.57 17.32 -9.13
C SER A 24 7.13 17.93 -10.41
N PRO A 25 8.43 17.68 -10.73
CA PRO A 25 9.02 18.00 -12.03
C PRO A 25 8.48 17.07 -13.13
N TRP A 26 8.97 17.23 -14.37
CA TRP A 26 8.62 16.30 -15.45
C TRP A 26 9.26 14.94 -15.26
N GLU A 27 10.52 14.91 -14.83
CA GLU A 27 11.26 13.69 -14.53
C GLU A 27 10.56 12.90 -13.39
N ILE A 28 10.63 11.57 -13.46
CA ILE A 28 10.07 10.73 -12.39
C ILE A 28 10.85 10.99 -11.10
N THR A 29 10.13 11.29 -10.03
CA THR A 29 10.70 11.29 -8.69
C THR A 29 10.05 10.21 -7.84
N ALA A 30 10.87 9.42 -7.15
CA ALA A 30 10.44 8.37 -6.24
C ALA A 30 11.15 8.50 -4.89
N ALA A 31 10.54 7.99 -3.85
CA ALA A 31 11.05 8.02 -2.48
C ALA A 31 11.53 6.67 -1.97
N ARG A 32 10.97 5.56 -2.50
CA ARG A 32 11.31 4.19 -2.09
C ARG A 32 10.79 3.18 -3.11
N ALA A 33 11.49 2.04 -3.24
CA ALA A 33 11.04 0.87 -4.00
C ALA A 33 11.44 -0.41 -3.23
N ALA A 34 10.48 -1.03 -2.54
CA ALA A 34 10.73 -2.18 -1.68
C ALA A 34 9.50 -3.09 -1.57
N LEU A 35 9.67 -4.28 -1.00
CA LEU A 35 8.56 -5.14 -0.59
C LEU A 35 7.79 -4.46 0.54
N HIS A 36 6.46 -4.43 0.42
CA HIS A 36 5.54 -3.85 1.39
C HIS A 36 4.49 -4.90 1.78
N MET A 37 4.36 -5.15 3.09
CA MET A 37 3.56 -6.25 3.62
C MET A 37 2.15 -5.82 4.06
N TRP A 38 1.80 -4.54 3.92
CA TRP A 38 0.63 -3.94 4.56
C TRP A 38 -0.42 -3.41 3.57
N GLU A 39 -0.47 -3.96 2.37
CA GLU A 39 -1.62 -3.78 1.48
C GLU A 39 -2.70 -4.80 1.83
N GLU A 40 -3.84 -4.79 1.15
CA GLU A 40 -4.88 -5.79 1.34
C GLU A 40 -4.31 -7.23 1.23
N PRO A 41 -4.82 -8.19 2.02
CA PRO A 41 -4.25 -9.55 2.08
C PRO A 41 -4.07 -10.20 0.71
N VAL A 42 -5.05 -10.04 -0.19
CA VAL A 42 -5.02 -10.58 -1.56
C VAL A 42 -3.97 -9.92 -2.47
N LEU A 43 -3.33 -8.83 -2.03
CA LEU A 43 -2.22 -8.16 -2.73
C LEU A 43 -0.87 -8.47 -2.10
N SER A 44 -0.78 -8.38 -0.77
CA SER A 44 0.48 -8.60 -0.06
C SER A 44 0.87 -10.06 0.03
N GLY A 45 -0.09 -10.95 0.29
CA GLY A 45 0.22 -12.34 0.55
C GLY A 45 1.37 -12.50 1.54
N LYS A 46 2.11 -13.60 1.45
CA LYS A 46 3.26 -13.90 2.33
C LYS A 46 4.55 -13.18 1.93
N SER A 47 4.72 -12.83 0.65
CA SER A 47 5.96 -12.24 0.12
C SER A 47 5.90 -10.72 -0.07
N GLY A 48 4.73 -10.13 0.10
CA GLY A 48 4.52 -8.70 -0.01
C GLY A 48 4.30 -8.19 -1.45
N SER A 49 3.88 -6.94 -1.52
CA SER A 49 3.70 -6.16 -2.74
C SER A 49 5.00 -5.41 -3.08
N GLY A 50 5.46 -5.50 -4.32
CA GLY A 50 6.62 -4.76 -4.82
C GLY A 50 6.29 -3.30 -5.05
N THR A 51 6.36 -2.49 -4.01
CA THR A 51 5.79 -1.13 -3.99
C THR A 51 6.81 -0.08 -4.40
N VAL A 52 6.41 0.80 -5.33
CA VAL A 52 7.15 2.01 -5.69
C VAL A 52 6.36 3.24 -5.25
N PHE A 53 6.91 3.98 -4.30
CA PHE A 53 6.34 5.23 -3.79
C PHE A 53 6.86 6.41 -4.61
N PHE A 54 5.98 7.01 -5.41
CA PHE A 54 6.31 8.21 -6.17
C PHE A 54 6.19 9.47 -5.29
N SER A 55 7.04 10.45 -5.56
CA SER A 55 7.04 11.72 -4.85
C SER A 55 6.14 12.74 -5.54
N GLY A 56 5.45 13.55 -4.73
CA GLY A 56 4.42 14.48 -5.16
C GLY A 56 3.02 13.87 -5.18
N CYS A 57 1.99 14.73 -5.07
CA CYS A 57 0.58 14.30 -5.10
C CYS A 57 -0.32 15.38 -5.67
N SER A 58 -1.22 15.02 -6.58
CA SER A 58 -2.19 15.94 -7.17
C SER A 58 -3.31 16.34 -6.21
N LEU A 59 -3.60 15.51 -5.19
CA LEU A 59 -4.70 15.73 -4.25
C LEU A 59 -4.25 16.56 -3.03
N GLY A 60 -3.15 16.17 -2.34
CA GLY A 60 -2.58 16.94 -1.25
C GLY A 60 -3.48 17.04 -0.01
N CYS A 61 -4.06 15.91 0.43
CA CYS A 61 -4.91 15.87 1.62
C CYS A 61 -4.17 16.36 2.87
N VAL A 62 -4.83 17.19 3.68
CA VAL A 62 -4.25 17.77 4.90
C VAL A 62 -3.85 16.74 5.96
N PHE A 63 -4.48 15.58 5.94
CA PHE A 63 -4.25 14.45 6.86
C PHE A 63 -3.39 13.33 6.24
N CYS A 64 -2.66 13.60 5.16
CA CYS A 64 -1.89 12.56 4.49
C CYS A 64 -0.81 11.98 5.42
N GLN A 65 -0.84 10.67 5.65
CA GLN A 65 0.19 9.96 6.42
C GLN A 65 1.56 10.03 5.73
N ASN A 66 1.56 10.06 4.39
CA ASN A 66 2.75 10.15 3.56
C ASN A 66 3.08 11.61 3.18
N GLN A 67 2.95 12.55 4.12
CA GLN A 67 3.01 13.99 3.84
C GLN A 67 4.34 14.43 3.22
N THR A 68 5.46 13.92 3.69
CA THR A 68 6.80 14.28 3.20
C THR A 68 6.98 13.96 1.71
N ILE A 69 6.54 12.77 1.28
CA ILE A 69 6.58 12.41 -0.13
C ILE A 69 5.50 13.12 -0.95
N ALA A 70 4.29 13.28 -0.39
CA ALA A 70 3.22 14.02 -1.06
C ALA A 70 3.56 15.50 -1.27
N ALA A 71 4.37 16.07 -0.38
CA ALA A 71 4.90 17.44 -0.48
C ALA A 71 6.09 17.54 -1.46
N GLY A 72 6.62 16.44 -1.97
CA GLY A 72 7.80 16.43 -2.83
C GLY A 72 9.13 16.65 -2.09
N GLU A 73 9.13 16.55 -0.76
CA GLU A 73 10.32 16.80 0.09
C GLU A 73 11.32 15.65 0.06
N THR A 74 10.81 14.41 -0.11
CA THR A 74 11.64 13.21 -0.26
C THR A 74 11.51 12.71 -1.70
N ALA A 75 12.55 12.94 -2.50
CA ALA A 75 12.49 12.67 -3.92
C ALA A 75 13.87 12.38 -4.51
N LYS A 76 14.00 11.28 -5.24
CA LYS A 76 15.14 10.94 -6.08
C LYS A 76 14.69 10.84 -7.53
N ILE A 77 15.37 11.54 -8.42
CA ILE A 77 15.08 11.49 -9.86
C ILE A 77 15.55 10.15 -10.42
N ILE A 78 14.66 9.47 -11.15
CA ILE A 78 14.96 8.24 -11.88
C ILE A 78 14.43 8.32 -13.32
N SER A 79 15.05 7.57 -14.24
CA SER A 79 14.56 7.47 -15.61
C SER A 79 13.48 6.38 -15.76
N SER A 80 12.74 6.38 -16.88
CA SER A 80 11.80 5.30 -17.18
C SER A 80 12.51 3.95 -17.37
N GLU A 81 13.75 3.94 -17.82
CA GLU A 81 14.61 2.77 -17.94
C GLU A 81 14.94 2.20 -16.57
N LYS A 82 15.41 3.06 -15.66
CA LYS A 82 15.69 2.68 -14.26
C LYS A 82 14.44 2.16 -13.56
N LEU A 83 13.29 2.80 -13.77
CA LEU A 83 12.02 2.34 -13.21
C LEU A 83 11.64 0.93 -13.72
N SER A 84 11.89 0.63 -15.01
CA SER A 84 11.70 -0.71 -15.56
C SER A 84 12.62 -1.76 -14.90
N GLU A 85 13.87 -1.41 -14.61
CA GLU A 85 14.82 -2.28 -13.89
C GLU A 85 14.36 -2.54 -12.45
N ILE A 86 13.81 -1.51 -11.79
CA ILE A 86 13.25 -1.62 -10.44
C ILE A 86 12.09 -2.62 -10.41
N PHE A 87 11.19 -2.59 -11.41
CA PHE A 87 10.08 -3.54 -11.48
C PHE A 87 10.58 -4.99 -11.59
N LEU A 88 11.58 -5.24 -12.42
CA LEU A 88 12.16 -6.57 -12.56
C LEU A 88 12.89 -7.01 -11.28
N MET A 89 13.64 -6.12 -10.66
CA MET A 89 14.30 -6.40 -9.37
C MET A 89 13.28 -6.77 -8.27
N LEU A 90 12.14 -6.08 -8.18
CA LEU A 90 11.10 -6.39 -7.21
C LEU A 90 10.46 -7.76 -7.51
N GLN A 91 10.24 -8.10 -8.78
CA GLN A 91 9.79 -9.43 -9.19
C GLN A 91 10.82 -10.50 -8.78
N GLU A 92 12.12 -10.27 -9.02
CA GLU A 92 13.19 -11.19 -8.61
C GLU A 92 13.29 -11.37 -7.10
N LYS A 93 12.92 -10.36 -6.31
CA LYS A 93 12.79 -10.44 -4.84
C LYS A 93 11.56 -11.21 -4.37
N GLY A 94 10.73 -11.72 -5.28
CA GLY A 94 9.56 -12.52 -4.97
C GLY A 94 8.28 -11.72 -4.69
N ALA A 95 8.21 -10.46 -5.08
CA ALA A 95 6.97 -9.66 -4.97
C ALA A 95 5.82 -10.34 -5.71
N HIS A 96 4.61 -10.33 -5.10
CA HIS A 96 3.42 -10.87 -5.74
C HIS A 96 2.85 -9.99 -6.85
N ASN A 97 3.17 -8.70 -6.82
CA ASN A 97 2.76 -7.70 -7.82
C ASN A 97 3.73 -6.52 -7.81
N ILE A 98 3.60 -5.60 -8.79
CA ILE A 98 4.24 -4.28 -8.78
C ILE A 98 3.18 -3.24 -8.45
N ASN A 99 3.33 -2.54 -7.33
CA ASN A 99 2.38 -1.56 -6.83
C ASN A 99 2.90 -0.12 -7.04
N LEU A 100 2.19 0.64 -7.87
CA LEU A 100 2.54 2.01 -8.28
C LEU A 100 1.76 3.01 -7.43
N VAL A 101 2.35 3.49 -6.33
CA VAL A 101 1.69 4.37 -5.37
C VAL A 101 1.78 5.83 -5.78
N THR A 102 0.62 6.45 -6.03
CA THR A 102 0.47 7.89 -6.37
C THR A 102 1.22 8.29 -7.65
N GLY A 103 1.09 7.46 -8.70
CA GLY A 103 1.78 7.66 -9.99
C GLY A 103 1.10 8.60 -11.00
N SER A 104 -0.04 9.24 -10.67
CA SER A 104 -0.92 10.01 -11.58
C SER A 104 -0.21 11.02 -12.47
N HIS A 105 0.73 11.75 -11.90
CA HIS A 105 1.46 12.81 -12.56
C HIS A 105 2.65 12.32 -13.39
N TYR A 106 2.89 10.99 -13.40
CA TYR A 106 3.95 10.33 -14.16
C TYR A 106 3.43 9.30 -15.18
N VAL A 107 2.11 9.21 -15.42
CA VAL A 107 1.51 8.21 -16.31
C VAL A 107 2.23 8.06 -17.66
N PRO A 108 2.64 9.12 -18.39
CA PRO A 108 3.37 8.95 -19.64
C PRO A 108 4.71 8.21 -19.47
N HIS A 109 5.39 8.39 -18.34
CA HIS A 109 6.63 7.70 -18.01
C HIS A 109 6.38 6.27 -17.53
N LEU A 110 5.31 6.05 -16.74
CA LEU A 110 4.88 4.72 -16.30
C LEU A 110 4.58 3.83 -17.49
N VAL A 111 3.87 4.34 -18.49
CA VAL A 111 3.58 3.62 -19.75
C VAL A 111 4.87 3.14 -20.44
N LYS A 112 5.90 4.00 -20.49
CA LYS A 112 7.19 3.62 -21.09
C LYS A 112 7.89 2.54 -20.27
N ALA A 113 7.95 2.72 -18.93
CA ALA A 113 8.61 1.78 -18.03
C ALA A 113 7.92 0.41 -18.03
N LEU A 114 6.59 0.38 -17.94
CA LEU A 114 5.81 -0.87 -17.95
C LEU A 114 5.94 -1.63 -19.26
N LYS A 115 5.82 -0.95 -20.40
CA LYS A 115 6.03 -1.61 -21.71
C LYS A 115 7.42 -2.21 -21.82
N ARG A 116 8.45 -1.49 -21.34
CA ARG A 116 9.83 -1.99 -21.34
C ARG A 116 9.97 -3.20 -20.41
N ALA A 117 9.46 -3.13 -19.18
CA ALA A 117 9.53 -4.22 -18.22
C ALA A 117 8.79 -5.47 -18.70
N LYS A 118 7.57 -5.33 -19.24
CA LYS A 118 6.80 -6.46 -19.84
C LYS A 118 7.58 -7.10 -21.00
N ASN A 119 8.23 -6.32 -21.85
CA ASN A 119 9.09 -6.86 -22.92
C ASN A 119 10.36 -7.56 -22.40
N GLN A 120 10.81 -7.22 -21.20
CA GLN A 120 11.99 -7.80 -20.54
C GLN A 120 11.65 -8.95 -19.56
N GLY A 121 10.38 -9.35 -19.47
CA GLY A 121 9.96 -10.52 -18.68
C GLY A 121 9.26 -10.22 -17.37
N LEU A 122 8.70 -9.03 -17.17
CA LEU A 122 7.78 -8.77 -16.08
C LEU A 122 6.50 -9.59 -16.29
N LYS A 123 6.19 -10.49 -15.34
CA LYS A 123 5.07 -11.45 -15.40
C LYS A 123 4.04 -11.25 -14.31
N ILE A 124 4.45 -10.69 -13.16
CA ILE A 124 3.55 -10.46 -12.03
C ILE A 124 2.59 -9.31 -12.32
N PRO A 125 1.38 -9.30 -11.71
CA PRO A 125 0.39 -8.26 -11.92
C PRO A 125 0.91 -6.86 -11.58
N VAL A 126 0.38 -5.85 -12.25
CA VAL A 126 0.65 -4.44 -11.97
C VAL A 126 -0.55 -3.82 -11.27
N VAL A 127 -0.32 -3.29 -10.08
CA VAL A 127 -1.30 -2.56 -9.25
C VAL A 127 -1.09 -1.06 -9.44
N TYR A 128 -2.17 -0.32 -9.68
CA TYR A 128 -2.15 1.14 -9.73
C TYR A 128 -2.92 1.72 -8.53
N ASN A 129 -2.17 2.18 -7.53
CA ASN A 129 -2.67 2.68 -6.24
C ASN A 129 -2.79 4.21 -6.29
N THR A 130 -3.99 4.74 -6.15
CA THR A 130 -4.28 6.14 -6.42
C THR A 130 -5.35 6.72 -5.52
N GLY A 131 -5.27 8.02 -5.24
CA GLY A 131 -6.33 8.77 -4.57
C GLY A 131 -7.52 9.10 -5.47
N SER A 132 -7.66 8.50 -6.65
CA SER A 132 -8.76 8.60 -7.61
C SER A 132 -9.01 9.99 -8.22
N TYR A 133 -8.25 11.02 -7.86
CA TYR A 133 -8.39 12.33 -8.48
C TYR A 133 -7.67 12.36 -9.83
N GLU A 134 -8.26 11.62 -10.77
CA GLU A 134 -7.68 11.26 -12.06
C GLU A 134 -8.50 11.81 -13.24
N LYS A 135 -7.88 11.92 -14.38
CA LYS A 135 -8.57 12.13 -15.64
C LYS A 135 -8.73 10.81 -16.38
N VAL A 136 -9.93 10.54 -16.86
CA VAL A 136 -10.24 9.35 -17.68
C VAL A 136 -9.29 9.22 -18.88
N GLN A 137 -8.95 10.34 -19.56
CA GLN A 137 -8.03 10.32 -20.69
C GLN A 137 -6.61 9.90 -20.31
N THR A 138 -6.18 10.23 -19.10
CA THR A 138 -4.87 9.83 -18.58
C THR A 138 -4.88 8.34 -18.21
N LEU A 139 -5.95 7.87 -17.55
CA LEU A 139 -6.12 6.46 -17.22
C LEU A 139 -6.17 5.56 -18.46
N LYS A 140 -6.80 6.01 -19.56
CA LYS A 140 -6.81 5.27 -20.84
C LYS A 140 -5.42 4.98 -21.40
N MET A 141 -4.39 5.73 -21.01
CA MET A 141 -3.01 5.43 -21.41
C MET A 141 -2.46 4.18 -20.72
N LEU A 142 -3.07 3.75 -19.60
CA LEU A 142 -2.68 2.57 -18.81
C LEU A 142 -3.43 1.30 -19.24
N ASP A 143 -4.42 1.41 -20.14
CA ASP A 143 -5.23 0.28 -20.62
C ASP A 143 -4.33 -0.85 -21.17
N GLY A 144 -4.53 -2.08 -20.65
CA GLY A 144 -3.72 -3.26 -20.97
C GLY A 144 -2.32 -3.30 -20.32
N LEU A 145 -1.97 -2.32 -19.49
CA LEU A 145 -0.70 -2.28 -18.76
C LEU A 145 -0.87 -2.51 -17.26
N VAL A 146 -2.02 -2.15 -16.70
CA VAL A 146 -2.40 -2.32 -15.30
C VAL A 146 -3.39 -3.48 -15.21
N ASP A 147 -3.21 -4.34 -14.23
CA ASP A 147 -4.01 -5.52 -13.99
C ASP A 147 -4.96 -5.33 -12.81
N ILE A 148 -4.56 -4.57 -11.81
CA ILE A 148 -5.34 -4.29 -10.60
C ILE A 148 -5.35 -2.78 -10.34
N TYR A 149 -6.53 -2.23 -10.12
CA TYR A 149 -6.68 -0.85 -9.64
C TYR A 149 -7.01 -0.84 -8.15
N LEU A 150 -6.31 0.02 -7.41
CA LEU A 150 -6.48 0.25 -5.97
C LEU A 150 -6.80 1.73 -5.71
N PRO A 151 -7.99 2.20 -6.15
CA PRO A 151 -8.40 3.58 -5.96
C PRO A 151 -8.95 3.83 -4.55
N ASP A 152 -8.62 4.98 -3.97
CA ASP A 152 -9.36 5.46 -2.80
C ASP A 152 -10.58 6.28 -3.24
N LEU A 153 -11.74 6.09 -2.64
CA LEU A 153 -12.87 7.02 -2.72
C LEU A 153 -13.03 7.73 -1.37
N LYS A 154 -12.47 8.95 -1.29
CA LYS A 154 -12.24 9.63 0.00
C LYS A 154 -13.42 10.48 0.48
N TYR A 155 -14.12 11.16 -0.42
CA TYR A 155 -15.20 12.10 -0.12
C TYR A 155 -16.31 12.00 -1.16
N LYS A 156 -17.55 12.07 -0.69
CA LYS A 156 -18.71 12.35 -1.53
C LYS A 156 -19.15 13.81 -1.41
N ASP A 157 -19.08 14.35 -0.20
CA ASP A 157 -19.39 15.75 0.06
C ASP A 157 -18.31 16.69 -0.51
N SER A 158 -18.74 17.61 -1.37
CA SER A 158 -17.87 18.58 -2.02
C SER A 158 -17.24 19.58 -1.03
N GLN A 159 -17.90 19.84 0.11
CA GLN A 159 -17.39 20.76 1.14
C GLN A 159 -16.27 20.08 1.93
N LEU A 160 -16.39 18.78 2.24
CA LEU A 160 -15.33 17.99 2.85
C LEU A 160 -14.12 17.88 1.90
N ALA A 161 -14.37 17.59 0.62
CA ALA A 161 -13.34 17.54 -0.41
C ALA A 161 -12.62 18.88 -0.60
N GLN A 162 -13.35 19.99 -0.56
CA GLN A 162 -12.79 21.35 -0.56
C GLN A 162 -11.97 21.61 0.70
N ARG A 163 -12.49 21.26 1.88
CA ARG A 163 -11.86 21.51 3.18
C ARG A 163 -10.56 20.74 3.35
N TYR A 164 -10.58 19.44 3.02
CA TYR A 164 -9.44 18.55 3.32
C TYR A 164 -8.45 18.35 2.19
N ALA A 165 -8.84 18.64 0.95
CA ALA A 165 -7.99 18.41 -0.22
C ALA A 165 -8.02 19.55 -1.25
N ASN A 166 -8.75 20.64 -0.98
CA ASN A 166 -8.95 21.73 -1.94
C ASN A 166 -9.41 21.23 -3.32
N ALA A 167 -10.34 20.28 -3.35
CA ALA A 167 -10.82 19.60 -4.55
C ALA A 167 -12.36 19.42 -4.51
N PRO A 168 -13.15 20.49 -4.64
CA PRO A 168 -14.62 20.41 -4.52
C PRO A 168 -15.28 19.54 -5.58
N ASP A 169 -14.60 19.29 -6.70
CA ASP A 169 -15.00 18.45 -7.82
C ASP A 169 -14.47 16.99 -7.69
N TYR A 170 -13.91 16.62 -6.50
CA TYR A 170 -13.29 15.32 -6.28
C TYR A 170 -14.21 14.16 -6.65
N PHE A 171 -15.42 14.12 -6.10
CA PHE A 171 -16.33 12.98 -6.29
C PHE A 171 -16.64 12.74 -7.76
N THR A 172 -16.91 13.80 -8.53
CA THR A 172 -17.17 13.71 -9.97
C THR A 172 -16.01 13.10 -10.74
N HIS A 173 -14.77 13.51 -10.41
CA HIS A 173 -13.58 12.95 -11.06
C HIS A 173 -13.24 11.54 -10.59
N ALA A 174 -13.38 11.28 -9.29
CA ALA A 174 -13.08 9.99 -8.71
C ALA A 174 -14.03 8.89 -9.21
N THR A 175 -15.32 9.16 -9.27
CA THR A 175 -16.31 8.20 -9.76
C THR A 175 -16.12 7.89 -11.24
N ALA A 176 -15.88 8.90 -12.08
CA ALA A 176 -15.58 8.69 -13.49
C ALA A 176 -14.24 7.93 -13.70
N ALA A 177 -13.27 8.13 -12.82
CA ALA A 177 -12.01 7.40 -12.84
C ALA A 177 -12.21 5.93 -12.47
N ILE A 178 -12.97 5.64 -11.39
CA ILE A 178 -13.27 4.27 -10.95
C ILE A 178 -14.07 3.52 -12.01
N GLU A 179 -15.06 4.17 -12.65
CA GLU A 179 -15.80 3.58 -13.76
C GLU A 179 -14.88 3.16 -14.92
N GLU A 180 -13.92 4.01 -15.30
CA GLU A 180 -12.93 3.68 -16.32
C GLU A 180 -12.00 2.54 -15.87
N MET A 181 -11.58 2.50 -14.59
CA MET A 181 -10.76 1.43 -14.04
C MET A 181 -11.49 0.08 -14.10
N VAL A 182 -12.77 0.03 -13.69
CA VAL A 182 -13.61 -1.17 -13.80
C VAL A 182 -13.78 -1.58 -15.26
N ARG A 183 -13.97 -0.63 -16.18
CA ARG A 183 -14.03 -0.93 -17.63
C ARG A 183 -12.75 -1.60 -18.15
N GLN A 184 -11.58 -1.17 -17.68
CA GLN A 184 -10.29 -1.68 -18.16
C GLN A 184 -10.01 -3.10 -17.68
N VAL A 185 -10.27 -3.38 -16.40
CA VAL A 185 -9.87 -4.66 -15.81
C VAL A 185 -11.03 -5.63 -15.59
N GLY A 186 -12.27 -5.17 -15.60
CA GLY A 186 -13.46 -6.03 -15.41
C GLY A 186 -13.61 -6.56 -14.00
N GLU A 187 -14.23 -7.73 -13.90
CA GLU A 187 -14.52 -8.38 -12.61
C GLU A 187 -13.25 -8.90 -11.93
N PRO A 188 -13.26 -8.99 -10.59
CA PRO A 188 -12.14 -9.52 -9.83
C PRO A 188 -11.83 -10.98 -10.18
N VAL A 189 -10.54 -11.28 -10.31
CA VAL A 189 -10.02 -12.65 -10.50
C VAL A 189 -9.00 -12.91 -9.41
N LEU A 190 -9.27 -13.91 -8.57
CA LEU A 190 -8.37 -14.41 -7.54
C LEU A 190 -7.89 -15.80 -7.93
N GLU A 191 -6.62 -16.09 -7.65
CA GLU A 191 -6.03 -17.41 -7.86
C GLU A 191 -5.33 -17.86 -6.58
N PRO A 192 -5.36 -19.15 -6.25
CA PRO A 192 -4.60 -19.70 -5.14
C PRO A 192 -3.10 -19.38 -5.30
N LEU A 193 -2.42 -19.10 -4.21
CA LEU A 193 -0.97 -19.01 -4.20
C LEU A 193 -0.41 -20.41 -4.46
N GLU A 194 0.14 -20.65 -5.64
CA GLU A 194 0.86 -21.89 -5.92
C GLU A 194 2.08 -21.97 -5.00
N LEU A 195 2.04 -22.89 -4.03
CA LEU A 195 3.23 -23.24 -3.25
C LEU A 195 4.22 -23.85 -4.25
N VAL A 196 5.28 -23.13 -4.60
CA VAL A 196 6.41 -23.69 -5.32
C VAL A 196 6.96 -24.80 -4.41
N GLU A 197 6.62 -26.05 -4.71
CA GLU A 197 7.26 -27.19 -4.05
C GLU A 197 8.75 -26.99 -4.19
N ASN A 198 9.43 -26.81 -3.08
CA ASN A 198 10.89 -26.71 -3.02
C ASN A 198 11.46 -27.89 -3.78
N VAL A 199 11.98 -27.64 -4.97
CA VAL A 199 12.82 -28.58 -5.73
C VAL A 199 13.91 -29.00 -4.74
N GLY A 200 13.84 -30.27 -4.30
CA GLY A 200 14.57 -30.81 -3.19
C GLY A 200 16.04 -30.45 -3.27
N TYR A 201 16.52 -29.86 -2.21
CA TYR A 201 17.94 -29.80 -1.92
C TYR A 201 18.39 -31.26 -1.70
N ASN A 202 18.96 -31.83 -2.74
CA ASN A 202 19.55 -33.16 -2.71
C ASN A 202 20.75 -33.05 -1.75
N SER A 203 20.55 -33.45 -0.49
CA SER A 203 21.64 -33.63 0.48
C SER A 203 22.49 -34.79 0.00
N GLY A 204 23.47 -34.49 -0.83
CA GLY A 204 24.54 -35.41 -1.13
C GLY A 204 25.19 -35.86 0.18
N LYS A 205 25.01 -37.15 0.50
CA LYS A 205 25.79 -37.81 1.52
C LYS A 205 27.26 -37.86 1.04
N GLU A 206 28.06 -36.92 1.47
CA GLU A 206 29.53 -37.10 1.45
C GLU A 206 29.91 -37.97 2.61
N ASN A 207 30.45 -39.14 2.27
CA ASN A 207 31.19 -40.00 3.22
C ASN A 207 32.51 -39.30 3.55
N ASP A 208 32.63 -38.80 4.78
CA ASP A 208 33.93 -38.36 5.30
C ASP A 208 34.58 -39.49 6.12
N SER A 209 35.69 -39.97 5.57
CA SER A 209 36.69 -40.76 6.26
C SER A 209 38.03 -40.06 6.09
N GLY A 210 38.51 -39.36 7.12
CA GLY A 210 39.85 -38.75 7.08
C GLY A 210 40.26 -37.98 8.32
N ASN A 211 40.96 -38.65 9.20
CA ASN A 211 41.76 -38.09 10.32
C ASN A 211 42.65 -36.89 9.92
N GLY A 212 42.72 -35.88 10.78
CA GLY A 212 43.74 -34.82 10.67
C GLY A 212 43.74 -33.90 11.87
N GLU A 213 44.61 -34.18 12.83
CA GLU A 213 45.00 -33.30 13.95
C GLU A 213 45.64 -31.99 13.46
N GLY A 214 45.35 -30.85 14.10
CA GLY A 214 46.01 -29.59 13.76
C GLY A 214 45.67 -28.38 14.64
N ARG A 215 46.18 -28.36 15.87
CA ARG A 215 46.88 -27.25 16.58
C ARG A 215 46.28 -25.83 16.53
N CYS A 216 45.83 -25.39 17.72
CA CYS A 216 45.60 -23.98 18.09
C CYS A 216 46.89 -23.17 18.05
N VAL A 217 46.83 -21.93 17.59
CA VAL A 217 47.80 -20.87 17.94
C VAL A 217 47.00 -19.63 18.38
N SER A 218 47.34 -19.22 19.59
CA SER A 218 46.88 -18.03 20.33
C SER A 218 47.60 -16.76 19.86
N GLY A 219 46.94 -15.61 19.95
CA GLY A 219 47.65 -14.35 20.03
C GLY A 219 46.80 -13.11 19.73
N GLY A 220 46.65 -12.23 20.73
CA GLY A 220 46.50 -10.81 20.49
C GLY A 220 45.36 -10.09 21.21
N THR A 221 45.70 -9.61 22.39
CA THR A 221 45.01 -8.69 23.29
C THR A 221 44.54 -7.36 22.70
N GLY A 222 43.39 -6.87 23.15
CA GLY A 222 42.94 -5.48 22.93
C GLY A 222 41.70 -5.18 23.76
N SER A 223 41.92 -4.68 24.97
CA SER A 223 40.90 -4.20 25.91
C SER A 223 40.33 -2.86 25.50
N CYS A 224 39.02 -2.68 25.64
CA CYS A 224 38.43 -1.37 25.94
C CYS A 224 37.23 -1.56 26.88
N GLU A 225 37.40 -1.03 28.05
CA GLU A 225 36.42 -0.92 29.11
C GLU A 225 35.35 0.15 28.78
N GLY A 226 34.11 -0.16 29.05
CA GLY A 226 32.99 0.78 28.96
C GLY A 226 31.89 0.37 29.91
N ARG A 227 31.81 1.00 31.03
CA ARG A 227 31.03 0.86 32.26
C ARG A 227 29.51 0.69 32.02
N CYS A 228 28.98 -0.41 32.56
CA CYS A 228 27.55 -0.54 32.84
C CYS A 228 27.19 0.15 34.14
N VAL A 229 26.11 0.94 34.15
CA VAL A 229 25.48 1.41 35.40
C VAL A 229 24.14 0.66 35.53
N SER A 230 24.07 -0.12 36.61
CA SER A 230 22.91 -0.85 37.07
C SER A 230 21.92 0.11 37.79
N GLY A 231 20.62 -0.05 37.51
CA GLY A 231 19.54 0.52 38.30
C GLY A 231 18.46 -0.53 38.54
N GLU A 232 18.46 -1.10 39.72
CA GLU A 232 17.44 -1.97 40.27
C GLU A 232 16.19 -1.17 40.66
N THR A 233 15.00 -1.76 40.48
CA THR A 233 13.88 -1.91 41.44
C THR A 233 12.65 -2.27 40.61
N GLY A 234 11.84 -3.22 40.91
CA GLY A 234 11.25 -3.79 42.05
C GLY A 234 10.26 -4.88 41.61
N SER A 235 10.32 -5.97 42.34
CA SER A 235 9.51 -7.18 42.27
C SER A 235 8.07 -6.95 42.62
N SER A 236 7.14 -7.54 41.87
CA SER A 236 5.90 -8.08 42.45
C SER A 236 5.51 -9.36 41.67
N LYS A 237 5.72 -10.49 42.35
CA LYS A 237 5.23 -11.81 41.94
C LYS A 237 3.75 -11.90 42.32
N GLU A 238 2.89 -12.11 41.36
CA GLU A 238 1.59 -12.76 41.61
C GLU A 238 1.60 -14.16 40.99
N ARG A 239 1.37 -15.13 41.83
CA ARG A 239 1.18 -16.54 41.50
C ARG A 239 -0.19 -16.74 40.97
N TYR A 240 -0.34 -17.37 39.81
CA TYR A 240 -1.54 -18.07 39.43
C TYR A 240 -1.27 -19.57 39.35
N SER A 241 -2.13 -20.30 40.08
CA SER A 241 -2.15 -21.73 40.22
C SER A 241 -2.52 -22.43 38.92
N SER A 242 -1.77 -23.51 38.65
CA SER A 242 -2.05 -24.51 37.62
C SER A 242 -3.31 -25.33 37.98
N GLU A 243 -4.33 -25.25 37.15
CA GLU A 243 -5.32 -26.31 37.04
C GLU A 243 -5.16 -26.97 35.67
N GLU A 244 -4.91 -28.29 35.73
CA GLU A 244 -4.84 -29.18 34.56
C GLU A 244 -6.24 -29.29 33.96
N VAL A 245 -6.38 -28.92 32.68
CA VAL A 245 -7.53 -29.30 31.85
C VAL A 245 -7.00 -30.00 30.59
N GLY A 246 -7.59 -31.16 30.37
CA GLY A 246 -7.16 -32.22 29.51
C GLY A 246 -6.90 -31.86 28.04
N ASN A 247 -5.97 -32.60 27.47
CA ASN A 247 -5.67 -32.71 26.05
C ASN A 247 -6.95 -33.06 25.24
N GLY A 248 -7.38 -32.07 24.46
CA GLY A 248 -8.19 -32.28 23.30
C GLY A 248 -7.47 -31.58 22.13
N GLU A 249 -6.63 -32.34 21.44
CA GLU A 249 -6.09 -31.94 20.14
C GLU A 249 -7.27 -31.95 19.16
N GLU A 250 -7.97 -30.82 19.02
CA GLU A 250 -8.72 -30.54 17.82
C GLU A 250 -7.73 -29.98 16.79
N GLU A 251 -7.29 -30.88 15.90
CA GLU A 251 -6.71 -30.49 14.62
C GLU A 251 -7.76 -29.68 13.84
N VAL A 252 -7.77 -28.35 13.97
CA VAL A 252 -8.39 -27.46 13.00
C VAL A 252 -7.44 -27.34 11.81
N GLY A 253 -7.34 -28.43 11.05
CA GLY A 253 -6.71 -28.48 9.75
C GLY A 253 -7.68 -27.95 8.69
N GLY A 254 -7.73 -26.66 8.51
CA GLY A 254 -8.17 -26.02 7.29
C GLY A 254 -6.95 -25.31 6.72
N ASP A 255 -6.27 -25.90 5.75
CA ASP A 255 -5.38 -25.16 4.85
C ASP A 255 -6.27 -24.19 4.07
N ASP A 256 -6.51 -23.01 4.64
CA ASP A 256 -7.09 -21.90 3.89
C ASP A 256 -6.05 -21.50 2.82
N GLU A 257 -6.29 -21.97 1.61
CA GLU A 257 -5.47 -21.62 0.45
C GLU A 257 -5.43 -20.10 0.33
N GLU A 258 -4.23 -19.53 0.47
CA GLU A 258 -4.02 -18.10 0.34
C GLU A 258 -4.33 -17.66 -1.09
N MET A 259 -5.31 -16.76 -1.26
CA MET A 259 -5.76 -16.29 -2.55
C MET A 259 -5.09 -14.96 -2.90
N LEU A 260 -4.54 -14.85 -4.11
CA LEU A 260 -3.96 -13.62 -4.65
C LEU A 260 -4.82 -13.06 -5.78
N MET A 261 -5.05 -11.77 -5.74
CA MET A 261 -5.73 -11.07 -6.83
C MET A 261 -4.81 -10.96 -8.05
N LYS A 262 -5.31 -11.37 -9.20
CA LYS A 262 -4.62 -11.24 -10.50
C LYS A 262 -5.17 -10.11 -11.33
N LYS A 263 -6.43 -9.75 -11.13
CA LYS A 263 -7.12 -8.73 -11.90
C LYS A 263 -8.31 -8.19 -11.10
N GLY A 264 -8.65 -6.91 -11.28
CA GLY A 264 -9.86 -6.34 -10.68
C GLY A 264 -9.65 -4.98 -10.07
N VAL A 265 -10.67 -4.53 -9.32
CA VAL A 265 -10.68 -3.24 -8.62
C VAL A 265 -11.00 -3.45 -7.15
N ILE A 266 -10.17 -2.89 -6.27
CA ILE A 266 -10.43 -2.78 -4.83
C ILE A 266 -10.58 -1.30 -4.53
N VAL A 267 -11.79 -0.83 -4.24
CA VAL A 267 -12.00 0.57 -3.84
C VAL A 267 -11.82 0.70 -2.34
N ARG A 268 -10.86 1.52 -1.92
CA ARG A 268 -10.59 1.78 -0.51
C ARG A 268 -11.33 3.02 -0.03
N HIS A 269 -11.86 2.94 1.18
CA HIS A 269 -12.43 4.08 1.88
C HIS A 269 -11.86 4.19 3.30
N LEU A 270 -11.15 5.28 3.57
CA LEU A 270 -10.64 5.59 4.91
C LEU A 270 -11.69 6.37 5.68
N LEU A 271 -12.22 5.78 6.75
CA LEU A 271 -13.10 6.49 7.67
C LEU A 271 -12.31 7.60 8.39
N LEU A 272 -12.84 8.82 8.33
CA LEU A 272 -12.30 9.96 9.08
C LEU A 272 -13.15 10.25 10.32
N PRO A 273 -12.54 10.71 11.42
CA PRO A 273 -13.26 11.01 12.65
C PRO A 273 -14.42 12.00 12.43
N GLY A 274 -15.62 11.63 12.87
CA GLY A 274 -16.82 12.46 12.73
C GLY A 274 -17.43 12.53 11.34
N GLN A 275 -16.92 11.77 10.35
CA GLN A 275 -17.38 11.81 8.95
C GLN A 275 -18.19 10.55 8.54
N ALA A 276 -18.75 9.82 9.49
CA ALA A 276 -19.51 8.60 9.25
C ALA A 276 -20.69 8.77 8.27
N ALA A 277 -21.31 9.96 8.23
CA ALA A 277 -22.41 10.25 7.32
C ALA A 277 -21.95 10.23 5.85
N ASP A 278 -20.84 10.90 5.52
CA ASP A 278 -20.26 10.90 4.18
C ASP A 278 -19.76 9.49 3.80
N SER A 279 -19.16 8.78 4.77
CA SER A 279 -18.69 7.40 4.59
C SER A 279 -19.82 6.44 4.20
N ARG A 280 -20.98 6.51 4.87
CA ARG A 280 -22.16 5.70 4.49
C ARG A 280 -22.64 5.99 3.07
N GLU A 281 -22.65 7.25 2.68
CA GLU A 281 -23.05 7.66 1.33
C GLU A 281 -22.05 7.16 0.27
N ILE A 282 -20.76 7.04 0.60
CA ILE A 282 -19.73 6.46 -0.25
C ILE A 282 -19.95 4.96 -0.40
N ILE A 283 -20.10 4.22 0.70
CA ILE A 283 -20.32 2.76 0.67
C ILE A 283 -21.60 2.45 -0.10
N ARG A 284 -22.69 3.19 0.15
CA ARG A 284 -23.94 3.04 -0.60
C ARG A 284 -23.72 3.22 -2.10
N TYR A 285 -23.06 4.31 -2.50
CA TYR A 285 -22.76 4.59 -3.91
C TYR A 285 -21.99 3.45 -4.58
N LEU A 286 -20.94 2.96 -3.90
CA LEU A 286 -20.11 1.87 -4.43
C LEU A 286 -20.93 0.59 -4.62
N TYR A 287 -21.70 0.21 -3.62
CA TYR A 287 -22.52 -1.01 -3.67
C TYR A 287 -23.64 -0.90 -4.71
N GLU A 288 -24.41 0.20 -4.71
CA GLU A 288 -25.52 0.41 -5.68
C GLU A 288 -25.00 0.49 -7.14
N THR A 289 -23.77 1.01 -7.34
CA THR A 289 -23.23 1.18 -8.69
C THR A 289 -22.55 -0.10 -9.20
N TYR A 290 -21.81 -0.79 -8.36
CA TYR A 290 -20.91 -1.87 -8.80
C TYR A 290 -21.31 -3.25 -8.25
N GLY A 291 -21.98 -3.34 -7.09
CA GLY A 291 -22.24 -4.62 -6.40
C GLY A 291 -20.96 -5.41 -6.21
N ASN A 292 -21.01 -6.69 -6.55
CA ASN A 292 -19.87 -7.62 -6.45
C ASN A 292 -18.87 -7.55 -7.62
N ARG A 293 -18.93 -6.52 -8.48
CA ARG A 293 -17.93 -6.30 -9.55
C ARG A 293 -16.65 -5.65 -9.06
N ILE A 294 -16.61 -5.25 -7.80
CA ILE A 294 -15.44 -4.67 -7.12
C ILE A 294 -15.34 -5.22 -5.69
N TYR A 295 -14.16 -5.12 -5.10
CA TYR A 295 -14.02 -5.22 -3.65
C TYR A 295 -14.11 -3.83 -3.01
N ILE A 296 -14.69 -3.75 -1.81
CA ILE A 296 -14.76 -2.53 -0.99
C ILE A 296 -13.89 -2.76 0.26
N SER A 297 -12.83 -1.95 0.43
CA SER A 297 -11.97 -2.00 1.61
C SER A 297 -12.29 -0.81 2.54
N ILE A 298 -12.82 -1.12 3.74
CA ILE A 298 -13.16 -0.12 4.76
C ILE A 298 -12.02 -0.05 5.76
N MET A 299 -11.31 1.09 5.77
CA MET A 299 -10.11 1.28 6.58
C MET A 299 -10.38 2.15 7.81
N ASN A 300 -9.86 1.74 8.99
CA ASN A 300 -9.89 2.51 10.23
C ASN A 300 -8.50 3.04 10.64
N GLN A 301 -7.47 2.86 9.81
CA GLN A 301 -6.08 3.20 10.12
C GLN A 301 -5.77 4.71 10.11
N TYR A 302 -6.79 5.55 10.29
CA TYR A 302 -6.55 6.99 10.45
C TYR A 302 -5.75 7.27 11.73
N THR A 303 -4.57 7.84 11.56
CA THR A 303 -3.71 8.29 12.65
C THR A 303 -3.46 9.79 12.52
N PRO A 304 -3.73 10.61 13.56
CA PRO A 304 -3.38 12.02 13.55
C PRO A 304 -1.87 12.17 13.55
N CYS A 305 -1.27 12.41 12.37
CA CYS A 305 0.19 12.48 12.20
C CYS A 305 0.75 13.90 12.44
N ASN A 306 -0.12 14.93 12.47
CA ASN A 306 0.27 16.33 12.55
C ASN A 306 -0.66 17.09 13.50
N GLU A 307 -0.14 18.18 14.09
CA GLU A 307 -0.99 19.18 14.72
C GLU A 307 -1.79 19.91 13.63
N LEU A 308 -3.10 19.69 13.61
CA LEU A 308 -4.02 20.28 12.64
C LEU A 308 -5.01 21.23 13.36
N PRO A 309 -4.57 22.36 13.91
CA PRO A 309 -5.43 23.24 14.72
C PRO A 309 -6.62 23.81 13.95
N GLN A 310 -6.53 23.86 12.63
CA GLN A 310 -7.62 24.30 11.74
C GLN A 310 -8.66 23.18 11.48
N TYR A 311 -8.36 21.96 11.89
CA TYR A 311 -9.17 20.74 11.71
C TYR A 311 -9.26 19.95 13.03
N PRO A 312 -9.87 20.53 14.08
CA PRO A 312 -9.89 19.91 15.42
C PRO A 312 -10.54 18.51 15.40
N GLU A 313 -11.47 18.27 14.48
CA GLU A 313 -12.09 16.96 14.26
C GLU A 313 -11.09 15.88 13.84
N LEU A 314 -10.00 16.27 13.17
CA LEU A 314 -8.96 15.38 12.71
C LEU A 314 -7.82 15.16 13.74
N CYS A 315 -7.90 15.78 14.92
CA CYS A 315 -6.88 15.65 15.97
C CYS A 315 -7.10 14.41 16.87
N ARG A 316 -8.02 13.52 16.53
CA ARG A 316 -8.29 12.26 17.22
C ARG A 316 -8.33 11.08 16.26
N LYS A 317 -8.16 9.86 16.78
CA LYS A 317 -8.43 8.64 16.01
C LYS A 317 -9.95 8.46 15.81
N VAL A 318 -10.30 7.63 14.85
CA VAL A 318 -11.64 7.04 14.73
C VAL A 318 -11.89 6.17 15.96
N THR A 319 -13.08 6.23 16.53
CA THR A 319 -13.46 5.34 17.63
C THR A 319 -13.88 3.98 17.07
N GLN A 320 -13.76 2.92 17.88
CA GLN A 320 -14.24 1.60 17.48
C GLN A 320 -15.74 1.64 17.13
N GLU A 321 -16.55 2.34 17.92
CA GLU A 321 -17.98 2.51 17.67
C GLU A 321 -18.28 3.18 16.31
N GLU A 322 -17.51 4.22 15.93
CA GLU A 322 -17.65 4.87 14.61
C GLU A 322 -17.36 3.89 13.47
N TYR A 323 -16.35 3.03 13.67
CA TYR A 323 -15.94 2.04 12.67
C TYR A 323 -16.95 0.90 12.58
N ASP A 324 -17.33 0.29 13.71
CA ASP A 324 -18.29 -0.81 13.76
C ASP A 324 -19.61 -0.43 13.12
N HIS A 325 -20.13 0.77 13.43
CA HIS A 325 -21.35 1.27 12.80
C HIS A 325 -21.26 1.42 11.28
N LEU A 326 -20.07 1.70 10.72
CA LEU A 326 -19.90 1.76 9.27
C LEU A 326 -19.82 0.36 8.66
N VAL A 327 -19.16 -0.58 9.35
CA VAL A 327 -19.06 -1.98 8.95
C VAL A 327 -20.45 -2.63 8.98
N ASP A 328 -21.18 -2.48 10.09
CA ASP A 328 -22.56 -2.98 10.22
C ASP A 328 -23.46 -2.44 9.11
N TYR A 329 -23.33 -1.15 8.80
CA TYR A 329 -24.08 -0.54 7.71
C TYR A 329 -23.72 -1.16 6.35
N ALA A 330 -22.46 -1.48 6.09
CA ALA A 330 -22.04 -2.12 4.85
C ALA A 330 -22.60 -3.55 4.74
N ILE A 331 -22.60 -4.29 5.84
CA ILE A 331 -23.18 -5.64 5.95
C ILE A 331 -24.70 -5.60 5.71
N ASP A 332 -25.41 -4.71 6.40
CA ASP A 332 -26.87 -4.52 6.25
C ASP A 332 -27.25 -4.11 4.83
N LEU A 333 -26.39 -3.39 4.12
CA LEU A 333 -26.57 -3.02 2.73
C LEU A 333 -26.40 -4.22 1.78
N GLY A 334 -25.68 -5.27 2.19
CA GLY A 334 -25.44 -6.49 1.43
C GLY A 334 -24.06 -6.56 0.76
N VAL A 335 -23.07 -5.82 1.25
CA VAL A 335 -21.68 -5.91 0.76
C VAL A 335 -21.10 -7.26 1.18
N GLU A 336 -20.83 -8.15 0.22
CA GLU A 336 -20.24 -9.47 0.42
C GLU A 336 -18.74 -9.50 0.08
N GLN A 337 -18.33 -8.71 -0.92
CA GLN A 337 -16.93 -8.62 -1.34
C GLN A 337 -16.28 -7.38 -0.71
N GLY A 338 -15.69 -7.56 0.47
CA GLY A 338 -15.09 -6.47 1.22
C GLY A 338 -13.92 -6.90 2.09
N PHE A 339 -13.08 -5.93 2.42
CA PHE A 339 -12.05 -6.05 3.44
C PHE A 339 -12.38 -5.09 4.58
N ILE A 340 -12.33 -5.62 5.79
CA ILE A 340 -12.45 -4.85 7.03
C ILE A 340 -11.15 -5.01 7.82
N GLN A 341 -10.85 -4.03 8.66
CA GLN A 341 -9.66 -4.06 9.50
C GLN A 341 -10.05 -4.38 10.93
N GLU A 342 -9.57 -5.50 11.45
CA GLU A 342 -9.78 -5.92 12.83
C GLU A 342 -8.65 -5.42 13.74
N GLY A 343 -9.00 -5.08 14.99
CA GLY A 343 -8.06 -4.66 16.03
C GLY A 343 -7.48 -3.26 15.85
N GLU A 344 -6.38 -2.98 16.56
CA GLU A 344 -5.69 -1.69 16.52
C GLU A 344 -4.77 -1.58 15.30
N THR A 345 -5.34 -1.29 14.13
CA THR A 345 -4.60 -1.15 12.87
C THR A 345 -4.03 0.26 12.64
N ALA A 346 -4.48 1.25 13.40
CA ALA A 346 -4.01 2.63 13.32
C ALA A 346 -2.65 2.81 14.01
N GLN A 347 -1.57 2.25 13.43
CA GLN A 347 -0.20 2.35 13.94
C GLN A 347 0.71 3.04 12.93
N GLU A 348 1.60 3.92 13.45
CA GLU A 348 2.61 4.59 12.61
C GLU A 348 3.60 3.63 11.97
N SER A 349 3.75 2.41 12.52
CA SER A 349 4.65 1.37 12.00
C SER A 349 4.31 0.87 10.59
N PHE A 350 3.10 1.14 10.08
CA PHE A 350 2.70 0.81 8.71
C PHE A 350 3.20 1.82 7.67
N ILE A 351 3.68 2.99 8.11
CA ILE A 351 4.27 3.99 7.22
C ILE A 351 5.74 3.62 7.00
N PRO A 352 6.17 3.30 5.77
CA PRO A 352 7.56 2.93 5.53
C PRO A 352 8.49 4.13 5.68
N ALA A 353 9.74 3.87 6.07
CA ALA A 353 10.78 4.89 5.99
C ALA A 353 11.03 5.25 4.52
N PHE A 354 10.98 6.55 4.18
CA PHE A 354 11.28 7.03 2.83
C PHE A 354 12.76 7.39 2.72
N ASP A 355 13.61 6.38 2.55
CA ASP A 355 15.07 6.40 2.65
C ASP A 355 15.79 6.10 1.33
N TYR A 356 15.04 6.14 0.22
CA TYR A 356 15.52 5.83 -1.14
C TYR A 356 15.95 4.36 -1.36
N GLU A 357 15.56 3.45 -0.48
CA GLU A 357 15.82 2.02 -0.70
C GLU A 357 15.31 1.58 -2.07
N GLY A 358 16.12 0.80 -2.79
CA GLY A 358 15.79 0.21 -4.09
C GLY A 358 15.79 1.15 -5.29
N LEU A 359 16.12 2.46 -5.13
CA LEU A 359 16.12 3.44 -6.21
C LEU A 359 17.48 3.61 -6.90
#